data_f878da9b3b6d12d3ddffa832a1fa995b
#
_entry.id   f878da9b3b6d12d3ddffa832a1fa995b
#
_cell.length_a   1.000
_cell.length_b   1.000
_cell.length_c   1.000
_cell.angle_alpha   90.00
_cell.angle_beta   90.00
_cell.angle_gamma   90.00
#
_symmetry.space_group_name_H-M   'P 1'
#
loop_
_entity.id
_entity.type
_entity.pdbx_description
1 polymer ?
#
loop_
_entity_poly.entity_id
_entity_poly.type
_entity_poly.pdbx_seq_one_letter_code
_entity_poly.pdbx_strand_id
1 'polypeptide(L)'
;IMIQLLDKIHHKDSKNFFLIAGPCAIEGEEMAFEIAEKIVKLSDKYKIPYIFKGSFKKANRSRVDSFTGIGDEKALEIIKKVGEHFNIPTTTDIHENAHAELAASYGVDVLQIPAFLVRQTDLVVAAAKTGKAVTLKKGQFLSPESMKFAVQKVLDSGNDKVAIIERGNSFGYTDLVVDFRGIPTMQNYAPVILDV
;
A
#
# COMPACT_ATOMS: atom_id res chain seq x y z
N ILE A 1 -16.10 -1.95 -2.04
CA ILE A 1 -14.91 -1.42 -1.32
C ILE A 1 -13.76 -2.39 -1.58
N MET A 2 -12.54 -1.86 -1.86
CA MET A 2 -11.34 -2.64 -2.21
C MET A 2 -11.10 -3.86 -1.30
N ILE A 3 -11.22 -3.70 0.02
CA ILE A 3 -10.97 -4.77 0.99
C ILE A 3 -11.90 -5.98 0.84
N GLN A 4 -13.12 -5.79 0.35
CA GLN A 4 -14.08 -6.89 0.14
C GLN A 4 -13.67 -7.79 -1.04
N LEU A 5 -12.74 -7.32 -1.87
CA LEU A 5 -12.19 -8.02 -3.02
C LEU A 5 -10.92 -8.82 -2.68
N LEU A 6 -10.47 -8.77 -1.41
CA LEU A 6 -9.29 -9.50 -0.94
C LEU A 6 -9.74 -10.82 -0.27
N ASP A 7 -9.33 -11.95 -0.84
CA ASP A 7 -9.81 -13.27 -0.42
C ASP A 7 -9.43 -13.65 1.02
N LYS A 8 -8.23 -13.24 1.46
CA LYS A 8 -7.67 -13.59 2.77
C LYS A 8 -8.03 -12.58 3.89
N ILE A 9 -8.91 -11.62 3.65
CA ILE A 9 -9.22 -10.59 4.64
C ILE A 9 -10.18 -11.12 5.71
N HIS A 10 -9.75 -11.12 6.96
CA HIS A 10 -10.58 -11.51 8.10
C HIS A 10 -11.42 -10.31 8.58
N HIS A 11 -12.51 -10.58 9.30
CA HIS A 11 -13.37 -9.58 9.95
C HIS A 11 -13.96 -8.51 9.00
N LYS A 12 -14.06 -8.79 7.71
CA LYS A 12 -14.55 -7.81 6.69
C LYS A 12 -15.95 -7.29 6.96
N ASP A 13 -16.77 -8.04 7.71
CA ASP A 13 -18.16 -7.69 8.03
C ASP A 13 -18.32 -7.00 9.39
N SER A 14 -17.22 -6.72 10.08
CA SER A 14 -17.21 -6.12 11.44
C SER A 14 -17.71 -4.68 11.51
N LYS A 15 -17.79 -3.98 10.38
CA LYS A 15 -18.05 -2.54 10.26
C LYS A 15 -16.97 -1.63 10.87
N ASN A 16 -15.85 -2.20 11.31
CA ASN A 16 -14.69 -1.45 11.73
C ASN A 16 -13.93 -0.86 10.53
N PHE A 17 -13.05 0.12 10.77
CA PHE A 17 -12.02 0.49 9.81
C PHE A 17 -11.11 -0.70 9.58
N PHE A 18 -10.40 -0.73 8.47
CA PHE A 18 -9.33 -1.71 8.25
C PHE A 18 -7.95 -1.10 8.52
N LEU A 19 -7.03 -1.94 8.94
CA LEU A 19 -5.67 -1.57 9.29
C LEU A 19 -4.69 -2.08 8.24
N ILE A 20 -3.81 -1.19 7.77
CA ILE A 20 -2.60 -1.56 7.04
C ILE A 20 -1.42 -1.23 7.93
N ALA A 21 -0.69 -2.22 8.38
CA ALA A 21 0.42 -2.02 9.30
C ALA A 21 1.51 -3.10 9.14
N GLY A 22 2.72 -2.77 9.59
CA GLY A 22 3.86 -3.67 9.55
C GLY A 22 5.18 -2.91 9.57
N PRO A 23 6.31 -3.58 9.35
CA PRO A 23 7.61 -2.94 9.38
C PRO A 23 7.77 -1.95 8.22
N CYS A 24 8.46 -0.84 8.48
CA CYS A 24 8.77 0.15 7.44
C CYS A 24 9.55 -0.47 6.27
N ALA A 25 10.46 -1.41 6.57
CA ALA A 25 11.18 -2.21 5.59
C ALA A 25 11.35 -3.63 6.13
N ILE A 26 11.42 -4.60 5.23
CA ILE A 26 11.75 -5.98 5.61
C ILE A 26 13.26 -6.06 5.87
N GLU A 27 13.64 -6.25 7.12
CA GLU A 27 15.04 -6.38 7.56
C GLU A 27 15.42 -7.83 7.87
N GLY A 28 14.42 -8.70 8.09
CA GLY A 28 14.60 -10.12 8.36
C GLY A 28 13.27 -10.84 8.54
N GLU A 29 13.32 -12.17 8.45
CA GLU A 29 12.12 -13.02 8.56
C GLU A 29 11.56 -12.99 10.00
N GLU A 30 12.40 -13.19 11.01
CA GLU A 30 11.99 -13.23 12.41
C GLU A 30 11.24 -11.95 12.83
N MET A 31 11.79 -10.78 12.53
CA MET A 31 11.18 -9.49 12.84
C MET A 31 9.83 -9.31 12.12
N ALA A 32 9.74 -9.71 10.86
CA ALA A 32 8.51 -9.61 10.09
C ALA A 32 7.40 -10.49 10.70
N PHE A 33 7.72 -11.72 11.10
CA PHE A 33 6.79 -12.65 11.75
C PHE A 33 6.37 -12.15 13.13
N GLU A 34 7.30 -11.69 13.97
CA GLU A 34 6.98 -11.15 15.30
C GLU A 34 6.02 -9.99 15.24
N ILE A 35 6.24 -9.03 14.29
CA ILE A 35 5.35 -7.89 14.09
C ILE A 35 3.98 -8.35 13.59
N ALA A 36 3.94 -9.23 12.59
CA ALA A 36 2.69 -9.74 12.05
C ALA A 36 1.86 -10.47 13.11
N GLU A 37 2.48 -11.35 13.92
CA GLU A 37 1.81 -12.08 14.99
C GLU A 37 1.16 -11.15 16.00
N LYS A 38 1.89 -10.12 16.45
CA LYS A 38 1.36 -9.13 17.40
C LYS A 38 0.13 -8.40 16.84
N ILE A 39 0.20 -7.99 15.55
CA ILE A 39 -0.90 -7.25 14.94
C ILE A 39 -2.09 -8.19 14.65
N VAL A 40 -1.86 -9.42 14.21
CA VAL A 40 -2.94 -10.41 14.02
C VAL A 40 -3.70 -10.65 15.32
N LYS A 41 -3.00 -10.84 16.45
CA LYS A 41 -3.65 -10.98 17.78
C LYS A 41 -4.52 -9.78 18.14
N LEU A 42 -4.08 -8.56 17.84
CA LEU A 42 -4.86 -7.34 18.06
C LEU A 42 -6.05 -7.24 17.09
N SER A 43 -5.83 -7.54 15.81
CA SER A 43 -6.86 -7.60 14.77
C SER A 43 -8.00 -8.55 15.19
N ASP A 44 -7.65 -9.75 15.61
CA ASP A 44 -8.63 -10.75 16.06
C ASP A 44 -9.39 -10.33 17.33
N LYS A 45 -8.65 -9.75 18.30
CA LYS A 45 -9.23 -9.25 19.55
C LYS A 45 -10.27 -8.15 19.30
N TYR A 46 -9.97 -7.21 18.41
CA TYR A 46 -10.81 -6.04 18.16
C TYR A 46 -11.67 -6.17 16.89
N LYS A 47 -11.61 -7.31 16.20
CA LYS A 47 -12.35 -7.56 14.94
C LYS A 47 -12.05 -6.50 13.86
N ILE A 48 -10.78 -6.12 13.72
CA ILE A 48 -10.31 -5.14 12.74
C ILE A 48 -9.77 -5.90 11.52
N PRO A 49 -10.27 -5.68 10.29
CA PRO A 49 -9.65 -6.23 9.10
C PRO A 49 -8.20 -5.77 8.96
N TYR A 50 -7.27 -6.68 8.66
CA TYR A 50 -5.84 -6.38 8.65
C TYR A 50 -5.16 -6.80 7.36
N ILE A 51 -4.30 -5.93 6.86
CA ILE A 51 -3.40 -6.16 5.73
C ILE A 51 -1.96 -5.93 6.23
N PHE A 52 -1.11 -6.95 6.11
CA PHE A 52 0.31 -6.83 6.47
C PHE A 52 1.03 -5.96 5.45
N LYS A 53 1.73 -4.92 5.93
CA LYS A 53 2.58 -4.07 5.08
C LYS A 53 4.05 -4.25 5.41
N GLY A 54 4.85 -4.46 4.36
CA GLY A 54 6.31 -4.37 4.45
C GLY A 54 6.89 -3.86 3.13
N SER A 55 7.78 -2.88 3.16
CA SER A 55 8.52 -2.49 1.96
C SER A 55 9.64 -3.50 1.70
N PHE A 56 9.67 -4.08 0.51
CA PHE A 56 10.78 -4.97 0.12
C PHE A 56 12.04 -4.17 -0.23
N LYS A 57 11.86 -2.91 -0.63
CA LYS A 57 12.94 -1.99 -1.02
C LYS A 57 12.60 -0.56 -0.64
N LYS A 58 13.59 0.20 -0.23
CA LYS A 58 13.49 1.64 0.01
C LYS A 58 14.26 2.40 -1.08
N ALA A 59 13.53 3.05 -2.00
CA ALA A 59 14.09 3.71 -3.17
C ALA A 59 14.32 5.22 -2.98
N ASN A 60 13.93 5.82 -1.84
CA ASN A 60 13.95 7.26 -1.61
C ASN A 60 14.77 7.69 -0.38
N ARG A 61 15.86 6.96 -0.10
CA ARG A 61 16.75 7.32 1.01
C ARG A 61 17.54 8.59 0.67
N SER A 62 17.79 9.40 1.69
CA SER A 62 18.54 10.66 1.54
C SER A 62 20.02 10.46 1.28
N ARG A 63 20.60 9.33 1.67
CA ARG A 63 22.01 8.99 1.48
C ARG A 63 22.14 7.71 0.66
N VAL A 64 23.19 7.66 -0.18
CA VAL A 64 23.46 6.50 -1.04
C VAL A 64 23.85 5.25 -0.25
N ASP A 65 24.45 5.43 0.93
CA ASP A 65 24.88 4.37 1.84
C ASP A 65 23.80 3.94 2.86
N SER A 66 22.60 4.52 2.77
CA SER A 66 21.49 4.12 3.66
C SER A 66 20.99 2.71 3.32
N PHE A 67 20.49 2.01 4.33
CA PHE A 67 19.85 0.71 4.15
C PHE A 67 18.65 0.82 3.19
N THR A 68 18.69 0.04 2.13
CA THR A 68 17.64 0.01 1.09
C THR A 68 16.82 -1.28 1.09
N GLY A 69 17.32 -2.35 1.72
CA GLY A 69 16.69 -3.66 1.78
C GLY A 69 17.70 -4.80 1.91
N ILE A 70 17.19 -6.01 2.01
CA ILE A 70 17.97 -7.25 2.12
C ILE A 70 18.04 -8.03 0.81
N GLY A 71 17.65 -7.39 -0.29
CA GLY A 71 17.46 -7.99 -1.61
C GLY A 71 15.97 -8.19 -1.93
N ASP A 72 15.59 -7.80 -3.15
CA ASP A 72 14.19 -7.68 -3.55
C ASP A 72 13.44 -9.02 -3.43
N GLU A 73 13.97 -10.08 -4.02
CA GLU A 73 13.36 -11.42 -3.98
C GLU A 73 13.29 -12.00 -2.57
N LYS A 74 14.37 -11.83 -1.78
CA LYS A 74 14.41 -12.32 -0.40
C LYS A 74 13.35 -11.63 0.47
N ALA A 75 13.20 -10.32 0.32
CA ALA A 75 12.20 -9.58 1.08
C ALA A 75 10.77 -9.91 0.63
N LEU A 76 10.53 -10.09 -0.66
CA LEU A 76 9.24 -10.53 -1.20
C LEU A 76 8.86 -11.94 -0.75
N GLU A 77 9.82 -12.86 -0.71
CA GLU A 77 9.59 -14.20 -0.17
C GLU A 77 9.18 -14.17 1.32
N ILE A 78 9.76 -13.29 2.12
CA ILE A 78 9.35 -13.10 3.52
C ILE A 78 7.92 -12.55 3.60
N ILE A 79 7.56 -11.56 2.78
CA ILE A 79 6.19 -11.01 2.73
C ILE A 79 5.19 -12.11 2.36
N LYS A 80 5.52 -12.94 1.36
CA LYS A 80 4.71 -14.09 0.96
C LYS A 80 4.51 -15.07 2.12
N LYS A 81 5.60 -15.49 2.78
CA LYS A 81 5.54 -16.41 3.92
C LYS A 81 4.67 -15.89 5.05
N VAL A 82 4.75 -14.60 5.38
CA VAL A 82 3.90 -13.96 6.39
C VAL A 82 2.43 -14.05 5.97
N GLY A 83 2.11 -13.69 4.72
CA GLY A 83 0.75 -13.76 4.18
C GLY A 83 0.16 -15.17 4.19
N GLU A 84 0.98 -16.18 3.85
CA GLU A 84 0.56 -17.59 3.85
C GLU A 84 0.40 -18.13 5.28
N HIS A 85 1.36 -17.87 6.16
CA HIS A 85 1.37 -18.39 7.54
C HIS A 85 0.18 -17.88 8.36
N PHE A 86 -0.11 -16.59 8.29
CA PHE A 86 -1.21 -15.98 9.03
C PHE A 86 -2.53 -15.95 8.24
N ASN A 87 -2.53 -16.40 6.99
CA ASN A 87 -3.66 -16.32 6.05
C ASN A 87 -4.24 -14.91 5.98
N ILE A 88 -3.41 -13.90 5.76
CA ILE A 88 -3.76 -12.48 5.65
C ILE A 88 -3.29 -11.88 4.33
N PRO A 89 -3.97 -10.83 3.81
CA PRO A 89 -3.47 -10.11 2.65
C PRO A 89 -2.18 -9.36 2.97
N THR A 90 -1.38 -9.15 1.94
CA THR A 90 -0.10 -8.43 2.04
C THR A 90 -0.05 -7.25 1.09
N THR A 91 0.74 -6.25 1.45
CA THR A 91 1.01 -5.09 0.59
C THR A 91 2.47 -4.66 0.67
N THR A 92 2.97 -4.17 -0.45
CA THR A 92 4.29 -3.53 -0.56
C THR A 92 4.24 -2.34 -1.50
N ASP A 93 5.17 -1.43 -1.37
CA ASP A 93 5.36 -0.31 -2.31
C ASP A 93 6.27 -0.73 -3.48
N ILE A 94 5.94 -0.24 -4.67
CA ILE A 94 6.70 -0.50 -5.90
C ILE A 94 7.23 0.82 -6.47
N HIS A 95 8.41 0.79 -7.13
CA HIS A 95 9.11 2.01 -7.55
C HIS A 95 9.45 2.04 -9.04
N GLU A 96 9.44 0.89 -9.69
CA GLU A 96 9.74 0.68 -11.10
C GLU A 96 8.71 -0.25 -11.73
N ASN A 97 8.53 -0.18 -13.05
CA ASN A 97 7.53 -0.99 -13.75
C ASN A 97 7.72 -2.51 -13.52
N ALA A 98 8.98 -2.96 -13.54
CA ALA A 98 9.32 -4.36 -13.29
C ALA A 98 8.95 -4.86 -11.89
N HIS A 99 8.93 -3.97 -10.90
CA HIS A 99 8.54 -4.31 -9.53
C HIS A 99 7.06 -4.72 -9.42
N ALA A 100 6.19 -4.24 -10.33
CA ALA A 100 4.77 -4.60 -10.31
C ALA A 100 4.58 -6.10 -10.55
N GLU A 101 5.17 -6.61 -11.62
CA GLU A 101 5.12 -8.04 -11.96
C GLU A 101 5.87 -8.89 -10.94
N LEU A 102 7.06 -8.45 -10.53
CA LEU A 102 7.86 -9.14 -9.53
C LEU A 102 7.08 -9.33 -8.22
N ALA A 103 6.53 -8.26 -7.64
CA ALA A 103 5.76 -8.36 -6.40
C ALA A 103 4.49 -9.21 -6.58
N ALA A 104 3.79 -9.08 -7.71
CA ALA A 104 2.62 -9.89 -8.02
C ALA A 104 2.95 -11.39 -8.13
N SER A 105 4.12 -11.76 -8.69
CA SER A 105 4.56 -13.16 -8.82
C SER A 105 4.85 -13.82 -7.47
N TYR A 106 5.25 -13.04 -6.46
CA TYR A 106 5.38 -13.50 -5.07
C TYR A 106 4.04 -13.53 -4.30
N GLY A 107 2.93 -13.25 -4.97
CA GLY A 107 1.60 -13.34 -4.36
C GLY A 107 1.21 -12.13 -3.50
N VAL A 108 1.89 -11.01 -3.62
CA VAL A 108 1.47 -9.76 -2.96
C VAL A 108 0.07 -9.36 -3.45
N ASP A 109 -0.84 -9.05 -2.53
CA ASP A 109 -2.25 -8.82 -2.82
C ASP A 109 -2.54 -7.36 -3.22
N VAL A 110 -1.78 -6.41 -2.68
CA VAL A 110 -1.96 -4.97 -2.89
C VAL A 110 -0.63 -4.31 -3.26
N LEU A 111 -0.61 -3.59 -4.37
CA LEU A 111 0.56 -2.83 -4.83
C LEU A 111 0.39 -1.35 -4.51
N GLN A 112 1.28 -0.79 -3.71
CA GLN A 112 1.23 0.64 -3.38
C GLN A 112 2.12 1.45 -4.31
N ILE A 113 1.55 2.50 -4.92
CA ILE A 113 2.30 3.53 -5.62
C ILE A 113 2.70 4.62 -4.62
N PRO A 114 4.00 4.88 -4.41
CA PRO A 114 4.48 5.94 -3.53
C PRO A 114 4.03 7.34 -3.96
N ALA A 115 3.98 8.26 -2.99
CA ALA A 115 3.49 9.63 -3.21
C ALA A 115 4.25 10.37 -4.32
N PHE A 116 5.59 10.24 -4.35
CA PHE A 116 6.40 10.90 -5.38
C PHE A 116 6.16 10.36 -6.79
N LEU A 117 5.69 9.11 -6.91
CA LEU A 117 5.56 8.38 -8.17
C LEU A 117 4.11 8.29 -8.65
N VAL A 118 3.15 8.84 -7.92
CA VAL A 118 1.71 8.70 -8.22
C VAL A 118 1.31 9.26 -9.59
N ARG A 119 2.10 10.17 -10.16
CA ARG A 119 1.88 10.70 -11.51
C ARG A 119 2.56 9.90 -12.62
N GLN A 120 3.42 8.95 -12.31
CA GLN A 120 4.14 8.13 -13.29
C GLN A 120 3.17 7.16 -13.97
N THR A 121 2.77 7.50 -15.19
CA THR A 121 1.72 6.77 -15.92
C THR A 121 2.09 5.30 -16.11
N ASP A 122 3.32 5.03 -16.58
CA ASP A 122 3.76 3.67 -16.88
C ASP A 122 3.78 2.78 -15.62
N LEU A 123 4.20 3.33 -14.47
CA LEU A 123 4.21 2.61 -13.21
C LEU A 123 2.78 2.27 -12.73
N VAL A 124 1.86 3.24 -12.80
CA VAL A 124 0.46 3.03 -12.42
C VAL A 124 -0.19 1.99 -13.32
N VAL A 125 0.03 2.07 -14.63
CA VAL A 125 -0.48 1.11 -15.61
C VAL A 125 0.12 -0.27 -15.40
N ALA A 126 1.43 -0.37 -15.13
CA ALA A 126 2.08 -1.65 -14.84
C ALA A 126 1.46 -2.31 -13.60
N ALA A 127 1.27 -1.55 -12.51
CA ALA A 127 0.59 -2.05 -11.31
C ALA A 127 -0.84 -2.52 -11.61
N ALA A 128 -1.63 -1.72 -12.32
CA ALA A 128 -3.01 -2.06 -12.67
C ALA A 128 -3.12 -3.33 -13.51
N LYS A 129 -2.23 -3.52 -14.49
CA LYS A 129 -2.22 -4.68 -15.39
C LYS A 129 -1.92 -6.01 -14.69
N THR A 130 -1.35 -6.01 -13.48
CA THR A 130 -1.16 -7.24 -12.70
C THR A 130 -2.49 -7.84 -12.21
N GLY A 131 -3.60 -7.08 -12.25
CA GLY A 131 -4.90 -7.47 -11.68
C GLY A 131 -4.94 -7.43 -10.15
N LYS A 132 -3.83 -7.10 -9.49
CA LYS A 132 -3.77 -6.90 -8.04
C LYS A 132 -4.47 -5.60 -7.64
N ALA A 133 -4.87 -5.48 -6.37
CA ALA A 133 -5.38 -4.21 -5.87
C ALA A 133 -4.26 -3.14 -5.88
N VAL A 134 -4.61 -1.90 -6.20
CA VAL A 134 -3.65 -0.79 -6.30
C VAL A 134 -4.02 0.29 -5.29
N THR A 135 -3.07 0.71 -4.47
CA THR A 135 -3.22 1.89 -3.62
C THR A 135 -2.36 3.02 -4.15
N LEU A 136 -2.98 4.18 -4.33
CA LEU A 136 -2.36 5.38 -4.88
C LEU A 136 -2.11 6.37 -3.75
N LYS A 137 -0.88 6.47 -3.25
CA LYS A 137 -0.54 7.45 -2.21
C LYS A 137 -0.50 8.84 -2.83
N LYS A 138 -1.36 9.74 -2.32
CA LYS A 138 -1.45 11.10 -2.83
C LYS A 138 -0.11 11.82 -2.70
N GLY A 139 0.36 12.39 -3.80
CA GLY A 139 1.53 13.28 -3.76
C GLY A 139 1.25 14.50 -2.88
N GLN A 140 2.22 14.88 -2.05
CA GLN A 140 2.10 16.05 -1.17
C GLN A 140 1.99 17.38 -1.92
N PHE A 141 2.19 17.35 -3.22
CA PHE A 141 2.05 18.48 -4.16
C PHE A 141 0.73 18.44 -4.95
N LEU A 142 -0.15 17.47 -4.68
CA LEU A 142 -1.42 17.28 -5.39
C LEU A 142 -2.60 17.72 -4.55
N SER A 143 -3.58 18.35 -5.21
CA SER A 143 -4.90 18.57 -4.60
C SER A 143 -5.71 17.27 -4.58
N PRO A 144 -6.72 17.16 -3.70
CA PRO A 144 -7.65 16.03 -3.68
C PRO A 144 -8.32 15.76 -5.04
N GLU A 145 -8.71 16.81 -5.76
CA GLU A 145 -9.36 16.73 -7.09
C GLU A 145 -8.43 16.11 -8.14
N SER A 146 -7.11 16.35 -8.01
CA SER A 146 -6.12 15.82 -8.96
C SER A 146 -5.99 14.31 -8.90
N MET A 147 -6.38 13.67 -7.80
CA MET A 147 -6.28 12.22 -7.63
C MET A 147 -7.20 11.44 -8.57
N LYS A 148 -8.27 12.07 -9.08
CA LYS A 148 -9.14 11.45 -10.10
C LYS A 148 -8.36 10.95 -11.32
N PHE A 149 -7.31 11.68 -11.73
CA PHE A 149 -6.53 11.30 -12.90
C PHE A 149 -5.66 10.06 -12.66
N ALA A 150 -5.13 9.89 -11.44
CA ALA A 150 -4.38 8.69 -11.09
C ALA A 150 -5.32 7.48 -10.97
N VAL A 151 -6.49 7.66 -10.36
CA VAL A 151 -7.53 6.62 -10.30
C VAL A 151 -7.98 6.22 -11.71
N GLN A 152 -8.22 7.19 -12.58
CA GLN A 152 -8.67 6.93 -13.95
C GLN A 152 -7.67 6.07 -14.73
N LYS A 153 -6.35 6.26 -14.54
CA LYS A 153 -5.34 5.40 -15.17
C LYS A 153 -5.47 3.93 -14.78
N VAL A 154 -5.82 3.65 -13.52
CA VAL A 154 -6.05 2.28 -13.05
C VAL A 154 -7.32 1.71 -13.71
N LEU A 155 -8.41 2.49 -13.72
CA LEU A 155 -9.68 2.08 -14.33
C LEU A 155 -9.54 1.85 -15.85
N ASP A 156 -8.88 2.76 -16.56
CA ASP A 156 -8.63 2.64 -18.01
C ASP A 156 -7.73 1.46 -18.37
N SER A 157 -6.98 0.95 -17.37
CA SER A 157 -6.18 -0.27 -17.51
C SER A 157 -6.99 -1.55 -17.28
N GLY A 158 -8.31 -1.44 -17.04
CA GLY A 158 -9.20 -2.57 -16.82
C GLY A 158 -9.20 -3.11 -15.38
N ASN A 159 -8.74 -2.33 -14.42
CA ASN A 159 -8.68 -2.73 -13.00
C ASN A 159 -9.49 -1.75 -12.14
N ASP A 160 -10.51 -2.25 -11.44
CA ASP A 160 -11.38 -1.48 -10.54
C ASP A 160 -10.98 -1.58 -9.06
N LYS A 161 -9.96 -2.37 -8.73
CA LYS A 161 -9.47 -2.60 -7.37
C LYS A 161 -8.51 -1.49 -6.95
N VAL A 162 -9.00 -0.27 -6.78
CA VAL A 162 -8.17 0.89 -6.48
C VAL A 162 -8.63 1.59 -5.20
N ALA A 163 -7.68 2.16 -4.43
CA ALA A 163 -7.92 3.06 -3.32
C ALA A 163 -6.88 4.20 -3.31
N ILE A 164 -7.23 5.31 -2.67
CA ILE A 164 -6.36 6.47 -2.48
C ILE A 164 -5.84 6.45 -1.05
N ILE A 165 -4.57 6.79 -0.84
CA ILE A 165 -3.99 7.02 0.48
C ILE A 165 -3.73 8.51 0.66
N GLU A 166 -4.42 9.13 1.61
CA GLU A 166 -4.17 10.50 2.05
C GLU A 166 -2.97 10.51 3.00
N ARG A 167 -2.02 11.42 2.79
CA ARG A 167 -0.79 11.56 3.58
C ARG A 167 -0.36 13.02 3.83
N GLY A 168 -1.24 13.96 3.52
CA GLY A 168 -0.99 15.39 3.67
C GLY A 168 -0.36 16.05 2.44
N ASN A 169 -0.37 17.37 2.49
CA ASN A 169 0.28 18.27 1.53
C ASN A 169 1.45 18.98 2.20
N SER A 170 2.47 19.32 1.41
CA SER A 170 3.56 20.16 1.86
C SER A 170 3.03 21.56 2.18
N PHE A 171 3.39 22.03 3.38
CA PHE A 171 3.16 23.39 3.82
C PHE A 171 4.52 24.02 4.14
N GLY A 172 4.94 24.97 3.34
CA GLY A 172 6.32 25.43 3.35
C GLY A 172 7.27 24.32 2.88
N TYR A 173 8.39 24.13 3.59
CA TYR A 173 9.46 23.22 3.17
C TYR A 173 9.47 21.88 3.94
N THR A 174 9.05 21.87 5.19
CA THR A 174 9.25 20.75 6.10
C THR A 174 7.95 20.13 6.62
N ASP A 175 6.88 20.92 6.70
CA ASP A 175 5.65 20.47 7.32
C ASP A 175 4.73 19.77 6.33
N LEU A 176 4.04 18.74 6.82
CA LEU A 176 2.99 18.05 6.09
C LEU A 176 1.67 18.24 6.85
N VAL A 177 0.66 18.73 6.15
CA VAL A 177 -0.66 19.00 6.73
C VAL A 177 -1.70 18.16 6.02
N VAL A 178 -2.48 17.39 6.80
CA VAL A 178 -3.65 16.67 6.30
C VAL A 178 -4.85 17.60 6.36
N ASP A 179 -5.41 17.94 5.21
CA ASP A 179 -6.68 18.64 5.11
C ASP A 179 -7.81 17.62 4.98
N PHE A 180 -8.49 17.34 6.08
CA PHE A 180 -9.59 16.38 6.11
C PHE A 180 -10.76 16.73 5.19
N ARG A 181 -10.91 18.01 4.79
CA ARG A 181 -11.93 18.43 3.83
C ARG A 181 -11.73 17.81 2.45
N GLY A 182 -10.50 17.40 2.13
CA GLY A 182 -10.18 16.71 0.88
C GLY A 182 -10.65 15.26 0.83
N ILE A 183 -10.88 14.61 1.98
CA ILE A 183 -11.27 13.19 2.02
C ILE A 183 -12.60 12.94 1.31
N PRO A 184 -13.70 13.69 1.59
CA PRO A 184 -14.95 13.52 0.85
C PRO A 184 -14.82 13.72 -0.66
N THR A 185 -13.95 14.64 -1.09
CA THR A 185 -13.67 14.84 -2.52
C THR A 185 -13.04 13.59 -3.15
N MET A 186 -12.02 13.03 -2.52
CA MET A 186 -11.34 11.82 -3.01
C MET A 186 -12.23 10.58 -2.94
N GLN A 187 -13.14 10.49 -1.97
CA GLN A 187 -14.11 9.39 -1.85
C GLN A 187 -15.07 9.30 -3.04
N ASN A 188 -15.27 10.39 -3.82
CA ASN A 188 -16.03 10.34 -5.07
C ASN A 188 -15.29 9.57 -6.18
N TYR A 189 -14.00 9.33 -6.04
CA TYR A 189 -13.18 8.65 -7.06
C TYR A 189 -12.82 7.21 -6.65
N ALA A 190 -12.47 7.00 -5.39
CA ALA A 190 -12.11 5.69 -4.84
C ALA A 190 -12.17 5.72 -3.28
N PRO A 191 -12.22 4.55 -2.61
CA PRO A 191 -12.06 4.49 -1.15
C PRO A 191 -10.78 5.19 -0.69
N VAL A 192 -10.85 5.83 0.48
CA VAL A 192 -9.72 6.61 1.03
C VAL A 192 -9.18 5.95 2.29
N ILE A 193 -7.87 5.83 2.35
CA ILE A 193 -7.06 5.34 3.47
C ILE A 193 -6.30 6.54 4.03
N LEU A 194 -6.26 6.68 5.35
CA LEU A 194 -5.45 7.69 6.02
C LEU A 194 -4.11 7.10 6.45
N ASP A 195 -3.01 7.71 6.02
CA ASP A 195 -1.65 7.38 6.45
C ASP A 195 -1.26 8.27 7.63
N VAL A 196 -0.98 7.67 8.77
CA VAL A 196 -0.71 8.33 10.06
C VAL A 196 0.67 7.98 10.60
#